data_d44911225ac8341c9113dc43f3e1ff3b
#
_entry.id   d44911225ac8341c9113dc43f3e1ff3b
#
_cell.length_a   1.000
_cell.length_b   1.000
_cell.length_c   1.000
_cell.angle_alpha   90.00
_cell.angle_beta   90.00
_cell.angle_gamma   90.00
#
_symmetry.space_group_name_H-M   'P 1'
#
loop_
_entity.id
_entity.type
_entity.pdbx_description
1 polymer ?
#
loop_
_entity_poly.entity_id
_entity_poly.type
_entity_poly.pdbx_seq_one_letter_code
_entity_poly.pdbx_strand_id
1 'polypeptide(L)'
;MSRFAVEANKAAQALSTTTTDYTNASLIFYQQGLSDAEVAKRTEVTVKMANAAGQSTQVVSDQLTAVWNNFYDGSKSLEYYADVMTALGAATASSTDEIAGGLEKFAAIGQTIGLSYEYAASALATITANTRQSEEVVGTALKTIFARIQGLNLGETLEDGTSLNKYSQALQKVGISIFEQNGEIKKMDNI
;
A
#
# COMPACT_ATOMS: atom_id res chain seq x y z
N MET A 1 34.35 17.50 -4.54
CA MET A 1 33.01 16.93 -4.43
C MET A 1 33.07 15.64 -3.65
N SER A 2 32.11 15.35 -2.78
CA SER A 2 32.06 14.07 -2.09
C SER A 2 31.77 12.95 -3.11
N ARG A 3 32.31 11.74 -2.89
CA ARG A 3 32.05 10.57 -3.72
C ARG A 3 30.54 10.36 -3.94
N PHE A 4 29.74 10.52 -2.89
CA PHE A 4 28.29 10.44 -2.94
C PHE A 4 27.67 11.43 -3.95
N ALA A 5 28.11 12.69 -3.98
CA ALA A 5 27.55 13.67 -4.92
C ALA A 5 27.78 13.31 -6.39
N VAL A 6 28.95 12.70 -6.70
CA VAL A 6 29.26 12.24 -8.06
C VAL A 6 28.39 11.03 -8.45
N GLU A 7 28.23 10.06 -7.55
CA GLU A 7 27.42 8.87 -7.74
C GLU A 7 25.94 9.24 -7.86
N ALA A 8 25.42 10.11 -7.00
CA ALA A 8 24.07 10.62 -7.05
C ALA A 8 23.75 11.34 -8.37
N ASN A 9 24.64 12.19 -8.85
CA ASN A 9 24.45 12.88 -10.14
C ASN A 9 24.42 11.88 -11.31
N LYS A 10 25.32 10.90 -11.32
CA LYS A 10 25.34 9.86 -12.36
C LYS A 10 24.06 9.01 -12.33
N ALA A 11 23.60 8.60 -11.17
CA ALA A 11 22.38 7.85 -11.00
C ALA A 11 21.13 8.67 -11.43
N ALA A 12 21.06 9.94 -11.03
CA ALA A 12 19.99 10.84 -11.41
C ALA A 12 19.90 11.01 -12.95
N GLN A 13 21.03 11.18 -13.61
CA GLN A 13 21.07 11.26 -15.08
C GLN A 13 20.59 9.96 -15.74
N ALA A 14 21.01 8.80 -15.23
CA ALA A 14 20.60 7.49 -15.76
C ALA A 14 19.08 7.24 -15.58
N LEU A 15 18.48 7.81 -14.55
CA LEU A 15 17.06 7.66 -14.22
C LEU A 15 16.18 8.82 -14.75
N SER A 16 16.73 9.72 -15.53
CA SER A 16 16.01 10.89 -16.06
C SER A 16 15.35 11.75 -14.97
N THR A 17 16.06 11.96 -13.87
CA THR A 17 15.61 12.81 -12.76
C THR A 17 16.66 13.86 -12.39
N THR A 18 16.34 14.76 -11.48
CA THR A 18 17.33 15.73 -10.98
C THR A 18 18.16 15.12 -9.85
N THR A 19 19.40 15.61 -9.68
CA THR A 19 20.25 15.20 -8.53
C THR A 19 19.57 15.52 -7.21
N THR A 20 18.80 16.61 -7.15
CA THR A 20 18.05 17.02 -5.96
C THR A 20 16.96 16.00 -5.63
N ASP A 21 16.14 15.58 -6.59
CA ASP A 21 15.08 14.59 -6.38
C ASP A 21 15.67 13.23 -5.96
N TYR A 22 16.75 12.81 -6.63
CA TYR A 22 17.46 11.58 -6.27
C TYR A 22 17.99 11.63 -4.85
N THR A 23 18.63 12.75 -4.44
CA THR A 23 19.18 12.89 -3.08
C THR A 23 18.09 12.99 -2.02
N ASN A 24 16.98 13.67 -2.30
CA ASN A 24 15.83 13.74 -1.40
C ASN A 24 15.21 12.36 -1.16
N ALA A 25 15.00 11.57 -2.21
CA ALA A 25 14.54 10.19 -2.07
C ALA A 25 15.54 9.32 -1.30
N SER A 26 16.85 9.47 -1.56
CA SER A 26 17.90 8.74 -0.85
C SER A 26 17.92 9.07 0.64
N LEU A 27 17.68 10.33 1.00
CA LEU A 27 17.71 10.78 2.40
C LEU A 27 16.68 10.04 3.26
N ILE A 28 15.48 9.80 2.74
CA ILE A 28 14.43 9.05 3.44
C ILE A 28 14.90 7.65 3.82
N PHE A 29 15.54 6.95 2.88
CA PHE A 29 16.07 5.61 3.11
C PHE A 29 17.30 5.60 4.05
N TYR A 30 18.15 6.62 3.99
CA TYR A 30 19.20 6.79 4.98
C TYR A 30 18.67 7.03 6.40
N GLN A 31 17.58 7.80 6.53
CA GLN A 31 16.92 8.01 7.83
C GLN A 31 16.31 6.72 8.40
N GLN A 32 15.99 5.75 7.56
CA GLN A 32 15.56 4.41 7.96
C GLN A 32 16.73 3.49 8.38
N GLY A 33 17.96 3.98 8.32
CA GLY A 33 19.16 3.24 8.75
C GLY A 33 19.64 2.18 7.76
N LEU A 34 19.26 2.29 6.48
CA LEU A 34 19.65 1.34 5.44
C LEU A 34 21.10 1.56 4.99
N SER A 35 21.73 0.49 4.51
CA SER A 35 23.08 0.54 3.92
C SER A 35 23.08 1.31 2.59
N ASP A 36 24.26 1.85 2.19
CA ASP A 36 24.42 2.57 0.92
C ASP A 36 23.88 1.78 -0.29
N ALA A 37 24.11 0.47 -0.32
CA ALA A 37 23.65 -0.39 -1.40
C ALA A 37 22.11 -0.54 -1.44
N GLU A 38 21.48 -0.66 -0.28
CA GLU A 38 20.02 -0.72 -0.17
C GLU A 38 19.38 0.62 -0.47
N VAL A 39 19.97 1.73 0.03
CA VAL A 39 19.52 3.08 -0.30
C VAL A 39 19.56 3.32 -1.80
N ALA A 40 20.67 3.00 -2.46
CA ALA A 40 20.79 3.17 -3.92
C ALA A 40 19.71 2.37 -4.67
N LYS A 41 19.49 1.10 -4.30
CA LYS A 41 18.48 0.23 -4.92
C LYS A 41 17.06 0.73 -4.70
N ARG A 42 16.71 1.12 -3.47
CA ARG A 42 15.37 1.63 -3.15
C ARG A 42 15.10 2.99 -3.79
N THR A 43 16.11 3.86 -3.84
CA THR A 43 16.01 5.15 -4.53
C THR A 43 15.77 4.96 -6.02
N GLU A 44 16.45 4.00 -6.66
CA GLU A 44 16.23 3.67 -8.07
C GLU A 44 14.77 3.24 -8.33
N VAL A 45 14.22 2.33 -7.53
CA VAL A 45 12.82 1.89 -7.62
C VAL A 45 11.86 3.07 -7.45
N THR A 46 12.10 3.90 -6.44
CA THR A 46 11.28 5.09 -6.16
C THR A 46 11.26 6.06 -7.33
N VAL A 47 12.41 6.37 -7.91
CA VAL A 47 12.51 7.30 -9.04
C VAL A 47 11.82 6.71 -10.29
N LYS A 48 12.01 5.43 -10.58
CA LYS A 48 11.32 4.76 -11.69
C LYS A 48 9.81 4.82 -11.55
N MET A 49 9.30 4.50 -10.37
CA MET A 49 7.87 4.56 -10.08
C MET A 49 7.34 6.01 -10.12
N ALA A 50 8.08 6.98 -9.60
CA ALA A 50 7.72 8.40 -9.65
C ALA A 50 7.59 8.91 -11.10
N ASN A 51 8.53 8.54 -11.96
CA ASN A 51 8.46 8.87 -13.38
C ASN A 51 7.24 8.21 -14.06
N ALA A 52 6.94 6.95 -13.73
CA ALA A 52 5.78 6.24 -14.29
C ALA A 52 4.44 6.80 -13.78
N ALA A 53 4.38 7.19 -12.52
CA ALA A 53 3.19 7.75 -11.88
C ALA A 53 2.98 9.27 -12.16
N GLY A 54 4.00 9.96 -12.66
CA GLY A 54 3.98 11.42 -12.81
C GLY A 54 3.97 12.18 -11.48
N GLN A 55 4.52 11.56 -10.43
CA GLN A 55 4.54 12.09 -9.06
C GLN A 55 5.94 12.50 -8.62
N SER A 56 6.02 13.26 -7.52
CA SER A 56 7.31 13.56 -6.90
C SER A 56 7.92 12.32 -6.25
N THR A 57 9.25 12.25 -6.23
CA THR A 57 9.97 11.17 -5.55
C THR A 57 9.68 11.10 -4.06
N GLN A 58 9.37 12.23 -3.42
CA GLN A 58 8.98 12.31 -2.02
C GLN A 58 7.67 11.54 -1.77
N VAL A 59 6.61 11.85 -2.52
CA VAL A 59 5.31 11.20 -2.41
C VAL A 59 5.43 9.69 -2.62
N VAL A 60 6.10 9.27 -3.68
CA VAL A 60 6.28 7.85 -4.00
C VAL A 60 7.12 7.14 -2.93
N SER A 61 8.11 7.81 -2.35
CA SER A 61 8.91 7.27 -1.25
C SER A 61 8.08 6.97 -0.01
N ASP A 62 7.17 7.88 0.34
CA ASP A 62 6.27 7.72 1.48
C ASP A 62 5.26 6.59 1.22
N GLN A 63 4.67 6.53 0.03
CA GLN A 63 3.76 5.47 -0.40
C GLN A 63 4.43 4.08 -0.39
N LEU A 64 5.62 3.96 -0.99
CA LEU A 64 6.39 2.70 -1.00
C LEU A 64 6.84 2.29 0.40
N THR A 65 7.19 3.24 1.26
CA THR A 65 7.53 2.97 2.65
C THR A 65 6.32 2.44 3.42
N ALA A 66 5.14 3.03 3.24
CA ALA A 66 3.91 2.56 3.86
C ALA A 66 3.57 1.12 3.42
N VAL A 67 3.66 0.83 2.13
CA VAL A 67 3.43 -0.52 1.59
C VAL A 67 4.47 -1.50 2.13
N TRP A 68 5.76 -1.15 2.08
CA TRP A 68 6.84 -2.00 2.58
C TRP A 68 6.67 -2.35 4.05
N ASN A 69 6.44 -1.36 4.90
CA ASN A 69 6.34 -1.57 6.34
C ASN A 69 5.17 -2.47 6.76
N ASN A 70 4.14 -2.56 5.92
CA ASN A 70 2.94 -3.32 6.24
C ASN A 70 2.86 -4.67 5.52
N PHE A 71 3.40 -4.81 4.32
CA PHE A 71 3.23 -6.03 3.51
C PHE A 71 4.54 -6.82 3.30
N TYR A 72 5.70 -6.29 3.74
CA TYR A 72 6.95 -7.02 3.58
C TYR A 72 7.02 -8.23 4.52
N ASP A 73 7.15 -9.40 3.92
CA ASP A 73 7.21 -10.70 4.60
C ASP A 73 8.59 -11.41 4.46
N GLY A 74 9.59 -10.71 3.90
CA GLY A 74 10.91 -11.27 3.61
C GLY A 74 11.04 -11.95 2.24
N SER A 75 9.96 -12.13 1.48
CA SER A 75 9.96 -12.86 0.21
C SER A 75 10.05 -11.97 -1.03
N LYS A 76 9.56 -10.74 -0.96
CA LYS A 76 9.45 -9.82 -2.11
C LYS A 76 10.41 -8.64 -1.99
N SER A 77 10.84 -8.08 -3.12
CA SER A 77 11.62 -6.86 -3.17
C SER A 77 10.72 -5.62 -3.21
N LEU A 78 11.26 -4.42 -2.92
CA LEU A 78 10.53 -3.18 -3.08
C LEU A 78 10.08 -2.96 -4.54
N GLU A 79 10.89 -3.38 -5.49
CA GLU A 79 10.59 -3.35 -6.92
C GLU A 79 9.32 -4.14 -7.25
N TYR A 80 9.13 -5.32 -6.64
CA TYR A 80 7.91 -6.11 -6.82
C TYR A 80 6.65 -5.32 -6.45
N TYR A 81 6.67 -4.63 -5.32
CA TYR A 81 5.52 -3.81 -4.88
C TYR A 81 5.26 -2.65 -5.85
N ALA A 82 6.31 -1.97 -6.31
CA ALA A 82 6.21 -0.90 -7.30
C ALA A 82 5.67 -1.40 -8.64
N ASP A 83 6.16 -2.56 -9.11
CA ASP A 83 5.76 -3.17 -10.39
C ASP A 83 4.29 -3.57 -10.41
N VAL A 84 3.79 -4.17 -9.32
CA VAL A 84 2.36 -4.54 -9.21
C VAL A 84 1.47 -3.30 -9.29
N MET A 85 1.79 -2.22 -8.57
CA MET A 85 1.02 -0.97 -8.64
C MET A 85 1.06 -0.35 -10.03
N THR A 86 2.23 -0.34 -10.65
CA THR A 86 2.41 0.21 -12.00
C THR A 86 1.68 -0.63 -13.06
N ALA A 87 1.75 -1.95 -12.95
CA ALA A 87 1.05 -2.86 -13.85
C ALA A 87 -0.47 -2.73 -13.73
N LEU A 88 -0.99 -2.64 -12.50
CA LEU A 88 -2.42 -2.40 -12.27
C LEU A 88 -2.87 -1.04 -12.79
N GLY A 89 -2.08 0.01 -12.58
CA GLY A 89 -2.35 1.35 -13.12
C GLY A 89 -2.37 1.39 -14.64
N ALA A 90 -1.51 0.60 -15.30
CA ALA A 90 -1.52 0.47 -16.76
C ALA A 90 -2.65 -0.41 -17.30
N ALA A 91 -3.13 -1.38 -16.52
CA ALA A 91 -4.14 -2.35 -16.94
C ALA A 91 -5.59 -1.94 -16.60
N THR A 92 -5.78 -0.96 -15.73
CA THR A 92 -7.11 -0.54 -15.26
C THR A 92 -7.37 0.95 -15.57
N ALA A 93 -8.58 1.42 -15.34
CA ALA A 93 -8.90 2.83 -15.43
C ALA A 93 -8.51 3.63 -14.15
N SER A 94 -7.70 3.05 -13.28
CA SER A 94 -7.07 3.65 -12.12
C SER A 94 -5.61 3.99 -12.47
N SER A 95 -5.03 5.00 -11.83
CA SER A 95 -3.61 5.32 -12.02
C SER A 95 -2.73 4.63 -10.98
N THR A 96 -1.42 4.54 -11.25
CA THR A 96 -0.43 4.07 -10.28
C THR A 96 -0.47 4.88 -8.98
N ASP A 97 -0.63 6.19 -9.09
CA ASP A 97 -0.71 7.11 -7.95
C ASP A 97 -1.97 6.89 -7.11
N GLU A 98 -3.14 6.76 -7.75
CA GLU A 98 -4.39 6.44 -7.06
C GLU A 98 -4.31 5.11 -6.28
N ILE A 99 -3.64 4.09 -6.86
CA ILE A 99 -3.44 2.81 -6.19
C ILE A 99 -2.49 2.95 -5.00
N ALA A 100 -1.36 3.62 -5.20
CA ALA A 100 -0.34 3.80 -4.16
C ALA A 100 -0.85 4.67 -3.00
N GLY A 101 -1.50 5.81 -3.31
CA GLY A 101 -2.08 6.70 -2.32
C GLY A 101 -3.20 6.05 -1.51
N GLY A 102 -4.04 5.26 -2.16
CA GLY A 102 -5.08 4.51 -1.45
C GLY A 102 -4.50 3.42 -0.55
N LEU A 103 -3.48 2.68 -1.00
CA LEU A 103 -2.77 1.70 -0.16
C LEU A 103 -2.15 2.34 1.08
N GLU A 104 -1.52 3.50 0.95
CA GLU A 104 -0.98 4.26 2.08
C GLU A 104 -2.01 4.45 3.20
N LYS A 105 -3.28 4.67 2.85
CA LYS A 105 -4.36 4.93 3.84
C LYS A 105 -4.77 3.70 4.63
N PHE A 106 -4.76 2.51 4.02
CA PHE A 106 -5.30 1.32 4.70
C PHE A 106 -4.34 0.14 4.83
N ALA A 107 -3.09 0.25 4.36
CA ALA A 107 -2.11 -0.84 4.41
C ALA A 107 -1.98 -1.46 5.81
N ALA A 108 -1.91 -0.63 6.85
CA ALA A 108 -1.74 -1.08 8.23
C ALA A 108 -2.92 -1.95 8.71
N ILE A 109 -4.17 -1.53 8.45
CA ILE A 109 -5.34 -2.32 8.83
C ILE A 109 -5.48 -3.54 7.94
N GLY A 110 -5.17 -3.42 6.65
CA GLY A 110 -5.18 -4.54 5.71
C GLY A 110 -4.25 -5.67 6.15
N GLN A 111 -3.02 -5.33 6.53
CA GLN A 111 -2.06 -6.28 7.08
C GLN A 111 -2.57 -6.95 8.37
N THR A 112 -3.17 -6.18 9.28
CA THR A 112 -3.68 -6.70 10.56
C THR A 112 -4.77 -7.74 10.38
N ILE A 113 -5.62 -7.62 9.34
CA ILE A 113 -6.68 -8.58 9.04
C ILE A 113 -6.24 -9.66 8.03
N GLY A 114 -4.95 -9.71 7.68
CA GLY A 114 -4.35 -10.74 6.86
C GLY A 114 -4.64 -10.63 5.36
N LEU A 115 -4.90 -9.41 4.85
CA LEU A 115 -4.93 -9.20 3.40
C LEU A 115 -3.56 -9.42 2.80
N SER A 116 -3.51 -10.11 1.64
CA SER A 116 -2.32 -10.08 0.80
C SER A 116 -2.18 -8.71 0.13
N TYR A 117 -0.95 -8.36 -0.22
CA TYR A 117 -0.66 -7.13 -0.95
C TYR A 117 -1.38 -7.09 -2.30
N GLU A 118 -1.33 -8.19 -3.03
CA GLU A 118 -1.92 -8.34 -4.35
C GLU A 118 -3.45 -8.14 -4.32
N TYR A 119 -4.11 -8.72 -3.30
CA TYR A 119 -5.55 -8.52 -3.10
C TYR A 119 -5.86 -7.06 -2.77
N ALA A 120 -5.12 -6.46 -1.85
CA ALA A 120 -5.30 -5.07 -1.43
C ALA A 120 -5.15 -4.09 -2.61
N ALA A 121 -4.09 -4.26 -3.40
CA ALA A 121 -3.83 -3.44 -4.59
C ALA A 121 -4.89 -3.63 -5.68
N SER A 122 -5.28 -4.88 -5.95
CA SER A 122 -6.30 -5.21 -6.97
C SER A 122 -7.69 -4.72 -6.57
N ALA A 123 -8.06 -4.86 -5.30
CA ALA A 123 -9.34 -4.35 -4.79
C ALA A 123 -9.42 -2.83 -4.94
N LEU A 124 -8.34 -2.12 -4.56
CA LEU A 124 -8.27 -0.67 -4.69
C LEU A 124 -8.36 -0.24 -6.16
N ALA A 125 -7.56 -0.83 -7.05
CA ALA A 125 -7.59 -0.52 -8.47
C ALA A 125 -8.98 -0.75 -9.06
N THR A 126 -9.65 -1.85 -8.71
CA THR A 126 -10.99 -2.18 -9.17
C THR A 126 -12.03 -1.16 -8.69
N ILE A 127 -12.01 -0.82 -7.40
CA ILE A 127 -12.98 0.12 -6.81
C ILE A 127 -12.78 1.51 -7.40
N THR A 128 -11.55 2.01 -7.45
CA THR A 128 -11.23 3.32 -8.01
C THR A 128 -11.62 3.41 -9.48
N ALA A 129 -11.27 2.40 -10.29
CA ALA A 129 -11.62 2.34 -11.70
C ALA A 129 -13.13 2.38 -11.96
N ASN A 130 -13.94 1.71 -11.11
CA ASN A 130 -15.40 1.64 -11.28
C ASN A 130 -16.14 2.83 -10.67
N THR A 131 -15.68 3.35 -9.54
CA THR A 131 -16.39 4.43 -8.83
C THR A 131 -15.91 5.81 -9.25
N ARG A 132 -14.69 5.92 -9.79
CA ARG A 132 -14.03 7.20 -10.10
C ARG A 132 -13.90 8.13 -8.90
N GLN A 133 -13.91 7.56 -7.71
CA GLN A 133 -13.62 8.29 -6.48
C GLN A 133 -12.10 8.43 -6.30
N SER A 134 -11.67 9.47 -5.59
CA SER A 134 -10.26 9.68 -5.29
C SER A 134 -9.70 8.56 -4.39
N GLU A 135 -8.40 8.37 -4.43
CA GLU A 135 -7.63 7.45 -3.57
C GLU A 135 -7.89 7.71 -2.08
N GLU A 136 -8.06 8.97 -1.70
CA GLU A 136 -8.39 9.38 -0.33
C GLU A 136 -9.74 8.80 0.12
N VAL A 137 -10.77 8.92 -0.73
CA VAL A 137 -12.12 8.42 -0.43
C VAL A 137 -12.14 6.91 -0.39
N VAL A 138 -11.58 6.25 -1.41
CA VAL A 138 -11.58 4.78 -1.50
C VAL A 138 -10.72 4.16 -0.41
N GLY A 139 -9.50 4.68 -0.20
CA GLY A 139 -8.59 4.19 0.83
C GLY A 139 -9.16 4.34 2.24
N THR A 140 -9.79 5.49 2.55
CA THR A 140 -10.43 5.72 3.85
C THR A 140 -11.68 4.85 4.04
N ALA A 141 -12.46 4.64 3.00
CA ALA A 141 -13.62 3.73 3.06
C ALA A 141 -13.17 2.29 3.35
N LEU A 142 -12.17 1.79 2.64
CA LEU A 142 -11.59 0.45 2.89
C LEU A 142 -11.01 0.34 4.29
N LYS A 143 -10.27 1.34 4.75
CA LYS A 143 -9.77 1.40 6.13
C LYS A 143 -10.91 1.24 7.14
N THR A 144 -12.01 1.96 6.94
CA THR A 144 -13.17 1.92 7.85
C THR A 144 -13.87 0.56 7.81
N ILE A 145 -14.05 -0.02 6.62
CA ILE A 145 -14.66 -1.35 6.45
C ILE A 145 -13.80 -2.42 7.16
N PHE A 146 -12.49 -2.42 6.91
CA PHE A 146 -11.57 -3.40 7.47
C PHE A 146 -11.40 -3.23 8.99
N ALA A 147 -11.40 -1.99 9.51
CA ALA A 147 -11.40 -1.74 10.94
C ALA A 147 -12.66 -2.30 11.64
N ARG A 148 -13.82 -2.18 10.99
CA ARG A 148 -15.06 -2.77 11.51
C ARG A 148 -15.03 -4.29 11.48
N ILE A 149 -14.45 -4.90 10.44
CA ILE A 149 -14.27 -6.36 10.38
C ILE A 149 -13.33 -6.83 11.50
N GLN A 150 -12.26 -6.11 11.76
CA GLN A 150 -11.38 -6.38 12.89
C GLN A 150 -12.10 -6.24 14.22
N GLY A 151 -12.89 -5.18 14.41
CA GLY A 151 -13.71 -4.98 15.61
C GLY A 151 -14.74 -6.09 15.84
N LEU A 152 -15.27 -6.71 14.75
CA LEU A 152 -16.11 -7.91 14.85
C LEU A 152 -15.38 -9.07 15.53
N ASN A 153 -14.10 -9.27 15.24
CA ASN A 153 -13.28 -10.30 15.86
C ASN A 153 -13.08 -10.05 17.36
N LEU A 154 -12.96 -8.77 17.74
CA LEU A 154 -12.76 -8.37 19.13
C LEU A 154 -14.08 -8.29 19.94
N GLY A 155 -15.22 -8.48 19.29
CA GLY A 155 -16.54 -8.36 19.93
C GLY A 155 -16.93 -6.92 20.30
N GLU A 156 -16.35 -5.93 19.63
CA GLU A 156 -16.59 -4.52 19.89
C GLU A 156 -18.03 -4.09 19.56
N THR A 157 -18.46 -3.02 20.21
CA THR A 157 -19.73 -2.34 19.93
C THR A 157 -19.47 -0.95 19.34
N LEU A 158 -20.38 -0.50 18.47
CA LEU A 158 -20.35 0.87 17.94
C LEU A 158 -20.77 1.88 19.03
N GLU A 159 -20.47 3.16 18.81
CA GLU A 159 -20.83 4.25 19.72
C GLU A 159 -22.34 4.33 20.02
N ASP A 160 -23.18 3.85 19.09
CA ASP A 160 -24.64 3.75 19.25
C ASP A 160 -25.10 2.54 20.07
N GLY A 161 -24.16 1.77 20.63
CA GLY A 161 -24.43 0.54 21.40
C GLY A 161 -24.74 -0.69 20.54
N THR A 162 -24.67 -0.60 19.23
CA THR A 162 -24.89 -1.72 18.33
C THR A 162 -23.68 -2.66 18.34
N SER A 163 -23.89 -3.94 18.69
CA SER A 163 -22.82 -4.96 18.58
C SER A 163 -22.45 -5.21 17.12
N LEU A 164 -21.17 -5.16 16.81
CA LEU A 164 -20.64 -5.50 15.49
C LEU A 164 -20.94 -6.95 15.08
N ASN A 165 -21.17 -7.86 16.05
CA ASN A 165 -21.62 -9.23 15.79
C ASN A 165 -22.94 -9.31 15.02
N LYS A 166 -23.78 -8.28 15.07
CA LYS A 166 -24.99 -8.16 14.26
C LYS A 166 -24.70 -8.25 12.75
N TYR A 167 -23.60 -7.68 12.30
CA TYR A 167 -23.20 -7.74 10.88
C TYR A 167 -22.73 -9.14 10.49
N SER A 168 -21.98 -9.82 11.35
CA SER A 168 -21.57 -11.20 11.14
C SER A 168 -22.79 -12.14 11.03
N GLN A 169 -23.80 -11.97 11.89
CA GLN A 169 -25.05 -12.73 11.83
C GLN A 169 -25.85 -12.44 10.55
N ALA A 170 -25.83 -11.17 10.09
CA ALA A 170 -26.51 -10.82 8.84
C ALA A 170 -25.81 -11.48 7.62
N LEU A 171 -24.50 -11.53 7.58
CA LEU A 171 -23.73 -12.22 6.55
C LEU A 171 -23.96 -13.73 6.57
N GLN A 172 -24.03 -14.34 7.74
CA GLN A 172 -24.35 -15.77 7.89
C GLN A 172 -25.74 -16.12 7.34
N LYS A 173 -26.73 -15.24 7.47
CA LYS A 173 -28.09 -15.45 6.92
C LYS A 173 -28.11 -15.53 5.39
N VAL A 174 -27.14 -14.91 4.74
CA VAL A 174 -26.97 -14.99 3.26
C VAL A 174 -25.90 -15.99 2.85
N GLY A 175 -25.47 -16.86 3.78
CA GLY A 175 -24.53 -17.94 3.51
C GLY A 175 -23.05 -17.55 3.52
N ILE A 176 -22.73 -16.34 3.95
CA ILE A 176 -21.36 -15.86 4.04
C ILE A 176 -20.88 -15.98 5.48
N SER A 177 -19.89 -16.86 5.72
CA SER A 177 -19.21 -16.96 7.01
C SER A 177 -17.88 -16.24 6.95
N ILE A 178 -17.69 -15.24 7.80
CA ILE A 178 -16.43 -14.51 7.98
C ILE A 178 -15.50 -15.17 9.02
N PHE A 179 -15.97 -16.24 9.69
CA PHE A 179 -15.20 -16.96 10.70
C PHE A 179 -14.79 -18.36 10.20
N GLU A 180 -13.61 -18.79 10.61
CA GLU A 180 -13.14 -20.16 10.53
C GLU A 180 -13.87 -21.06 11.55
N GLN A 181 -13.68 -22.37 11.45
CA GLN A 181 -14.27 -23.33 12.42
C GLN A 181 -13.73 -23.17 13.84
N ASN A 182 -12.54 -22.58 14.00
CA ASN A 182 -11.91 -22.29 15.28
C ASN A 182 -12.35 -20.95 15.90
N GLY A 183 -13.26 -20.21 15.23
CA GLY A 183 -13.76 -18.89 15.67
C GLY A 183 -12.90 -17.69 15.30
N GLU A 184 -11.78 -17.91 14.62
CA GLU A 184 -10.95 -16.81 14.07
C GLU A 184 -11.55 -16.25 12.78
N ILE A 185 -11.30 -14.97 12.50
CA ILE A 185 -11.70 -14.38 11.22
C ILE A 185 -10.89 -15.03 10.09
N LYS A 186 -11.59 -15.46 9.04
CA LYS A 186 -10.94 -15.91 7.80
C LYS A 186 -10.07 -14.80 7.24
N LYS A 187 -8.95 -15.18 6.63
CA LYS A 187 -8.21 -14.23 5.80
C LYS A 187 -9.15 -13.66 4.74
N MET A 188 -9.13 -12.34 4.58
CA MET A 188 -10.07 -11.64 3.67
C MET A 188 -9.94 -12.11 2.22
N ASP A 189 -8.78 -12.64 1.82
CA ASP A 189 -8.58 -13.25 0.50
C ASP A 189 -9.44 -14.53 0.28
N ASN A 190 -10.00 -15.09 1.36
CA ASN A 190 -10.76 -16.35 1.38
C ASN A 190 -12.26 -16.16 1.71
N ILE A 191 -12.75 -14.92 1.77
CA ILE A 191 -14.17 -14.58 1.95
C ILE A 191 -14.81 -14.21 0.63
#